data_c5c2758607ec840b2a1433cabf16c605
#
_entry.id   c5c2758607ec840b2a1433cabf16c605
#
_cell.length_a   1.000
_cell.length_b   1.000
_cell.length_c   1.000
_cell.angle_alpha   90.00
_cell.angle_beta   90.00
_cell.angle_gamma   90.00
#
_symmetry.space_group_name_H-M   'P 1'
#
loop_
_entity.id
_entity.type
_entity.pdbx_description
1 polymer ?
#
loop_
_entity_poly.entity_id
_entity_poly.type
_entity_poly.pdbx_seq_one_letter_code
_entity_poly.pdbx_strand_id
1 'polypeptide(L)'
;MMRRREQDGPFRSFQDFCQRMFDCTDMNKRAVENLIRCGAFDSLGAKRSQLVAVYERVLDGIASSRRKNVEGQMDLFGMSASSGSSVSSVPLPDIPEFTAVERMTMEKDTTGLYLSGHPMEDYRPLAKRAGAVPIHAIMSDFEGQDGPKRFADGQNVTVAGVITASRTRTTKNNTLMAYVTIEDELASMELLCFSRVMDQCGSYMQVNTPVLVKGRLSVRDEKPPQIMCDSLYPLESGLPPMEQPSSRRPAQRESTIYLRFPSADSPAFRHIKLVMTMFEG
;
A
#
# COMPACT_ATOMS: atom_id res chain seq x y z
N MET A 1 13.83 -26.72 -6.79
CA MET A 1 13.93 -25.98 -8.08
C MET A 1 15.39 -25.89 -8.56
N MET A 2 16.35 -25.34 -7.79
CA MET A 2 17.76 -25.17 -8.24
C MET A 2 18.37 -26.48 -8.73
N ARG A 3 18.35 -27.56 -7.92
CA ARG A 3 18.88 -28.88 -8.33
C ARG A 3 18.34 -29.41 -9.65
N ARG A 4 17.04 -29.22 -9.93
CA ARG A 4 16.45 -29.64 -11.23
C ARG A 4 16.93 -28.78 -12.40
N ARG A 5 17.18 -27.48 -12.15
CA ARG A 5 17.76 -26.60 -13.18
C ARG A 5 19.22 -26.94 -13.47
N GLU A 6 19.97 -27.34 -12.45
CA GLU A 6 21.38 -27.79 -12.59
C GLU A 6 21.49 -29.10 -13.37
N GLN A 7 20.55 -30.04 -13.13
CA GLN A 7 20.56 -31.37 -13.76
C GLN A 7 20.04 -31.34 -15.21
N ASP A 8 18.89 -30.66 -15.45
CA ASP A 8 18.13 -30.75 -16.69
C ASP A 8 18.12 -29.42 -17.47
N GLY A 9 18.91 -28.43 -17.02
CA GLY A 9 18.95 -27.10 -17.62
C GLY A 9 17.77 -26.20 -17.22
N PRO A 10 17.66 -24.97 -17.78
CA PRO A 10 16.59 -24.03 -17.50
C PRO A 10 15.23 -24.59 -17.92
N PHE A 11 14.17 -24.13 -17.25
CA PHE A 11 12.79 -24.46 -17.65
C PHE A 11 12.47 -23.76 -18.96
N ARG A 12 11.92 -24.48 -19.91
CA ARG A 12 11.62 -24.00 -21.27
C ARG A 12 10.23 -23.43 -21.42
N SER A 13 9.30 -23.89 -20.60
CA SER A 13 7.91 -23.45 -20.57
C SER A 13 7.29 -23.68 -19.19
N PHE A 14 6.12 -23.09 -18.96
CA PHE A 14 5.34 -23.35 -17.75
C PHE A 14 4.99 -24.84 -17.61
N GLN A 15 4.64 -25.50 -18.71
CA GLN A 15 4.32 -26.92 -18.71
C GLN A 15 5.55 -27.78 -18.38
N ASP A 16 6.72 -27.47 -18.93
CA ASP A 16 8.00 -28.14 -18.60
C ASP A 16 8.31 -28.01 -17.12
N PHE A 17 8.12 -26.81 -16.55
CA PHE A 17 8.24 -26.59 -15.12
C PHE A 17 7.31 -27.50 -14.33
N CYS A 18 6.01 -27.51 -14.63
CA CYS A 18 5.04 -28.32 -13.92
C CYS A 18 5.34 -29.82 -14.00
N GLN A 19 5.78 -30.32 -15.16
CA GLN A 19 6.16 -31.72 -15.36
C GLN A 19 7.38 -32.12 -14.51
N ARG A 20 8.44 -31.31 -14.56
CA ARG A 20 9.71 -31.59 -13.86
C ARG A 20 9.59 -31.43 -12.34
N MET A 21 8.69 -30.55 -11.89
CA MET A 21 8.49 -30.25 -10.48
C MET A 21 7.33 -31.04 -9.84
N PHE A 22 6.60 -31.83 -10.61
CA PHE A 22 5.38 -32.53 -10.14
C PHE A 22 5.61 -33.42 -8.91
N ASP A 23 6.77 -34.10 -8.82
CA ASP A 23 7.10 -35.04 -7.72
C ASP A 23 7.61 -34.32 -6.46
N CYS A 24 7.73 -32.99 -6.48
CA CYS A 24 8.15 -32.25 -5.31
C CYS A 24 6.96 -32.08 -4.35
N THR A 25 7.11 -32.57 -3.13
CA THR A 25 6.08 -32.52 -2.07
C THR A 25 5.55 -31.12 -1.79
N ASP A 26 6.40 -30.09 -1.94
CA ASP A 26 6.04 -28.69 -1.68
C ASP A 26 5.34 -28.02 -2.86
N MET A 27 5.23 -28.74 -4.00
CA MET A 27 4.67 -28.19 -5.25
C MET A 27 3.19 -28.59 -5.37
N ASN A 28 2.32 -27.84 -4.73
CA ASN A 28 0.86 -27.97 -4.83
C ASN A 28 0.26 -26.87 -5.71
N LYS A 29 -1.04 -26.96 -6.02
CA LYS A 29 -1.77 -25.97 -6.85
C LYS A 29 -1.57 -24.54 -6.34
N ARG A 30 -1.65 -24.33 -5.02
CA ARG A 30 -1.48 -23.00 -4.40
C ARG A 30 -0.05 -22.48 -4.55
N ALA A 31 0.96 -23.34 -4.43
CA ALA A 31 2.35 -22.93 -4.65
C ALA A 31 2.59 -22.49 -6.09
N VAL A 32 2.03 -23.23 -7.07
CA VAL A 32 2.11 -22.88 -8.49
C VAL A 32 1.38 -21.58 -8.78
N GLU A 33 0.17 -21.39 -8.25
CA GLU A 33 -0.57 -20.15 -8.37
C GLU A 33 0.23 -18.94 -7.81
N ASN A 34 0.80 -19.08 -6.63
CA ASN A 34 1.61 -18.03 -6.03
C ASN A 34 2.87 -17.71 -6.86
N LEU A 35 3.51 -18.72 -7.47
CA LEU A 35 4.63 -18.49 -8.39
C LEU A 35 4.19 -17.76 -9.66
N ILE A 36 2.99 -18.01 -10.18
CA ILE A 36 2.46 -17.23 -11.30
C ILE A 36 2.19 -15.80 -10.87
N ARG A 37 1.52 -15.60 -9.74
CA ARG A 37 1.15 -14.28 -9.22
C ARG A 37 2.37 -13.39 -8.94
N CYS A 38 3.45 -13.96 -8.41
CA CYS A 38 4.69 -13.20 -8.17
C CYS A 38 5.57 -13.02 -9.42
N GLY A 39 5.14 -13.49 -10.60
CA GLY A 39 5.87 -13.28 -11.85
C GLY A 39 7.05 -14.22 -12.10
N ALA A 40 7.15 -15.35 -11.37
CA ALA A 40 8.24 -16.30 -11.52
C ALA A 40 8.38 -16.90 -12.93
N PHE A 41 7.34 -16.79 -13.75
CA PHE A 41 7.28 -17.33 -15.11
C PHE A 41 7.27 -16.27 -16.22
N ASP A 42 7.40 -14.98 -15.90
CA ASP A 42 7.32 -13.89 -16.88
C ASP A 42 8.36 -14.03 -18.00
N SER A 43 9.53 -14.61 -17.68
CA SER A 43 10.60 -14.87 -18.65
C SER A 43 10.29 -16.01 -19.64
N LEU A 44 9.22 -16.77 -19.44
CA LEU A 44 8.83 -17.90 -20.30
C LEU A 44 7.86 -17.50 -21.42
N GLY A 45 7.56 -16.21 -21.58
CA GLY A 45 6.81 -15.65 -22.71
C GLY A 45 5.29 -15.78 -22.63
N ALA A 46 4.74 -16.41 -21.59
CA ALA A 46 3.30 -16.46 -21.33
C ALA A 46 2.87 -15.33 -20.38
N LYS A 47 1.69 -14.76 -20.60
CA LYS A 47 1.10 -13.74 -19.73
C LYS A 47 0.66 -14.39 -18.41
N ARG A 48 0.77 -13.66 -17.27
CA ARG A 48 0.29 -14.17 -15.95
C ARG A 48 -1.20 -14.51 -15.98
N SER A 49 -2.01 -13.69 -16.66
CA SER A 49 -3.45 -13.94 -16.86
C SER A 49 -3.73 -15.26 -17.55
N GLN A 50 -2.98 -15.58 -18.60
CA GLN A 50 -3.08 -16.85 -19.34
C GLN A 50 -2.72 -18.04 -18.43
N LEU A 51 -1.63 -17.92 -17.68
CA LEU A 51 -1.17 -18.98 -16.79
C LEU A 51 -2.18 -19.23 -15.65
N VAL A 52 -2.74 -18.18 -15.05
CA VAL A 52 -3.80 -18.30 -14.04
C VAL A 52 -5.04 -19.02 -14.59
N ALA A 53 -5.39 -18.77 -15.85
CA ALA A 53 -6.54 -19.42 -16.48
C ALA A 53 -6.35 -20.93 -16.76
N VAL A 54 -5.10 -21.40 -16.88
CA VAL A 54 -4.83 -22.78 -17.33
C VAL A 54 -4.10 -23.67 -16.32
N TYR A 55 -3.46 -23.11 -15.28
CA TYR A 55 -2.55 -23.88 -14.41
C TYR A 55 -3.17 -25.12 -13.78
N GLU A 56 -4.43 -25.05 -13.36
CA GLU A 56 -5.11 -26.21 -12.78
C GLU A 56 -5.27 -27.33 -13.81
N ARG A 57 -5.70 -27.00 -15.05
CA ARG A 57 -5.85 -27.97 -16.12
C ARG A 57 -4.52 -28.62 -16.51
N VAL A 58 -3.43 -27.84 -16.48
CA VAL A 58 -2.09 -28.36 -16.73
C VAL A 58 -1.68 -29.37 -15.66
N LEU A 59 -1.87 -29.03 -14.38
CA LEU A 59 -1.52 -29.90 -13.26
C LEU A 59 -2.37 -31.18 -13.24
N ASP A 60 -3.69 -31.06 -13.45
CA ASP A 60 -4.60 -32.21 -13.50
C ASP A 60 -4.32 -33.14 -14.71
N GLY A 61 -3.94 -32.54 -15.86
CA GLY A 61 -3.50 -33.30 -17.04
C GLY A 61 -2.22 -34.11 -16.78
N ILE A 62 -1.23 -33.51 -16.11
CA ILE A 62 0.01 -34.19 -15.71
C ILE A 62 -0.30 -35.32 -14.72
N ALA A 63 -1.14 -35.08 -13.71
CA ALA A 63 -1.56 -36.08 -12.73
C ALA A 63 -2.26 -37.28 -13.41
N SER A 64 -3.16 -36.99 -14.33
CA SER A 64 -3.91 -38.02 -15.09
C SER A 64 -2.99 -38.86 -15.98
N SER A 65 -2.07 -38.24 -16.70
CA SER A 65 -1.10 -38.93 -17.56
C SER A 65 -0.18 -39.85 -16.76
N ARG A 66 0.26 -39.41 -15.57
CA ARG A 66 1.11 -40.25 -14.71
C ARG A 66 0.37 -41.46 -14.13
N ARG A 67 -0.90 -41.31 -13.70
CA ARG A 67 -1.73 -42.45 -13.23
C ARG A 67 -1.87 -43.50 -14.32
N LYS A 68 -2.16 -43.11 -15.56
CA LYS A 68 -2.25 -44.03 -16.70
C LYS A 68 -0.95 -44.79 -16.94
N ASN A 69 0.20 -44.12 -16.82
CA ASN A 69 1.51 -44.75 -17.01
C ASN A 69 1.89 -45.73 -15.88
N VAL A 70 1.39 -45.52 -14.64
CA VAL A 70 1.64 -46.43 -13.49
C VAL A 70 0.80 -47.67 -13.56
N GLU A 71 -0.40 -47.62 -14.14
CA GLU A 71 -1.30 -48.78 -14.25
C GLU A 71 -0.93 -49.76 -15.38
N GLY A 72 0.17 -49.54 -16.09
CA GLY A 72 0.74 -50.52 -17.03
C GLY A 72 -0.13 -50.81 -18.24
N GLN A 73 -1.19 -50.06 -18.53
CA GLN A 73 -1.91 -50.13 -19.78
C GLN A 73 -1.07 -49.45 -20.88
N MET A 74 -0.19 -50.25 -21.49
CA MET A 74 0.30 -49.98 -22.82
C MET A 74 -0.92 -49.90 -23.74
N ASP A 75 -1.27 -48.70 -24.15
CA ASP A 75 -2.32 -48.47 -25.15
C ASP A 75 -1.89 -49.15 -26.44
N LEU A 76 -2.54 -50.30 -26.74
CA LEU A 76 -2.28 -51.15 -27.90
C LEU A 76 -2.42 -50.39 -29.25
N PHE A 77 -2.98 -49.19 -29.21
CA PHE A 77 -3.12 -48.24 -30.32
C PHE A 77 -1.99 -47.23 -30.45
N GLY A 78 -1.01 -47.22 -29.54
CA GLY A 78 0.13 -46.29 -29.54
C GLY A 78 1.28 -46.62 -30.48
N MET A 79 1.17 -47.64 -31.31
CA MET A 79 2.27 -48.04 -32.24
C MET A 79 2.39 -47.21 -33.54
N SER A 80 1.74 -46.06 -33.62
CA SER A 80 1.80 -45.21 -34.83
C SER A 80 2.22 -43.74 -34.57
N ALA A 81 3.04 -43.49 -33.57
CA ALA A 81 3.69 -42.16 -33.50
C ALA A 81 5.04 -42.27 -32.81
N SER A 82 6.06 -42.55 -33.56
CA SER A 82 7.43 -42.24 -33.21
C SER A 82 7.56 -40.73 -32.96
N SER A 83 7.64 -40.38 -31.70
CA SER A 83 8.38 -39.23 -31.13
C SER A 83 7.73 -38.75 -29.82
N GLY A 84 8.48 -38.96 -28.72
CA GLY A 84 8.37 -38.23 -27.45
C GLY A 84 6.96 -38.12 -26.88
N SER A 85 6.72 -38.67 -25.68
CA SER A 85 5.47 -38.53 -24.94
C SER A 85 5.08 -37.05 -24.81
N SER A 86 4.35 -36.56 -25.80
CA SER A 86 3.79 -35.21 -25.78
C SER A 86 2.55 -35.28 -24.86
N VAL A 87 2.73 -34.99 -23.60
CA VAL A 87 1.61 -34.50 -22.79
C VAL A 87 0.96 -33.39 -23.62
N SER A 88 -0.31 -33.60 -23.99
CA SER A 88 -1.06 -32.66 -24.85
C SER A 88 -0.88 -31.25 -24.29
N SER A 89 -0.26 -30.36 -25.07
CA SER A 89 -0.02 -28.99 -24.63
C SER A 89 -1.36 -28.29 -24.44
N VAL A 90 -1.62 -27.81 -23.24
CA VAL A 90 -2.83 -27.03 -22.98
C VAL A 90 -2.68 -25.69 -23.67
N PRO A 91 -3.56 -25.36 -24.65
CA PRO A 91 -3.46 -24.10 -25.37
C PRO A 91 -3.70 -22.93 -24.39
N LEU A 92 -2.88 -21.87 -24.53
CA LEU A 92 -3.06 -20.65 -23.78
C LEU A 92 -4.22 -19.85 -24.39
N PRO A 93 -5.15 -19.33 -23.58
CA PRO A 93 -6.24 -18.50 -24.07
C PRO A 93 -5.70 -17.15 -24.56
N ASP A 94 -6.34 -16.57 -25.58
CA ASP A 94 -6.04 -15.20 -26.00
C ASP A 94 -6.80 -14.20 -25.14
N ILE A 95 -6.19 -13.84 -24.01
CA ILE A 95 -6.74 -12.88 -23.05
C ILE A 95 -5.72 -11.76 -22.79
N PRO A 96 -6.19 -10.54 -22.45
CA PRO A 96 -5.30 -9.45 -22.10
C PRO A 96 -4.53 -9.78 -20.82
N GLU A 97 -3.34 -9.19 -20.68
CA GLU A 97 -2.58 -9.28 -19.45
C GLU A 97 -3.24 -8.44 -18.36
N PHE A 98 -2.99 -8.78 -17.10
CA PHE A 98 -3.32 -7.95 -15.95
C PHE A 98 -2.69 -6.56 -16.09
N THR A 99 -3.39 -5.55 -15.60
CA THR A 99 -2.84 -4.20 -15.53
C THR A 99 -1.59 -4.15 -14.63
N ALA A 100 -0.77 -3.11 -14.76
CA ALA A 100 0.41 -2.94 -13.91
C ALA A 100 0.05 -2.94 -12.42
N VAL A 101 -1.03 -2.25 -12.05
CA VAL A 101 -1.52 -2.17 -10.66
C VAL A 101 -1.95 -3.55 -10.15
N GLU A 102 -2.70 -4.33 -10.95
CA GLU A 102 -3.10 -5.69 -10.56
C GLU A 102 -1.90 -6.61 -10.35
N ARG A 103 -0.89 -6.54 -11.24
CA ARG A 103 0.34 -7.34 -11.11
C ARG A 103 1.11 -6.98 -9.85
N MET A 104 1.31 -5.69 -9.57
CA MET A 104 1.95 -5.21 -8.34
C MET A 104 1.19 -5.63 -7.09
N THR A 105 -0.15 -5.58 -7.12
CA THR A 105 -1.00 -6.07 -6.04
C THR A 105 -0.81 -7.57 -5.80
N MET A 106 -0.81 -8.38 -6.86
CA MET A 106 -0.56 -9.83 -6.77
C MET A 106 0.81 -10.14 -6.18
N GLU A 107 1.84 -9.40 -6.58
CA GLU A 107 3.20 -9.53 -6.04
C GLU A 107 3.21 -9.22 -4.54
N LYS A 108 2.63 -8.10 -4.14
CA LYS A 108 2.54 -7.68 -2.73
C LYS A 108 1.79 -8.69 -1.88
N ASP A 109 0.63 -9.18 -2.35
CA ASP A 109 -0.19 -10.18 -1.64
C ASP A 109 0.54 -11.51 -1.45
N THR A 110 1.37 -11.88 -2.43
CA THR A 110 2.05 -13.18 -2.46
C THR A 110 3.38 -13.17 -1.73
N THR A 111 4.17 -12.12 -1.89
CA THR A 111 5.57 -12.04 -1.40
C THR A 111 5.76 -11.03 -0.28
N GLY A 112 4.78 -10.15 -0.05
CA GLY A 112 4.89 -9.01 0.84
C GLY A 112 5.63 -7.81 0.22
N LEU A 113 6.11 -7.94 -1.03
CA LEU A 113 6.93 -6.93 -1.71
C LEU A 113 6.37 -6.64 -3.11
N TYR A 114 6.60 -5.42 -3.60
CA TYR A 114 6.44 -5.07 -4.99
C TYR A 114 7.72 -5.45 -5.75
N LEU A 115 7.63 -6.30 -6.77
CA LEU A 115 8.79 -6.82 -7.49
C LEU A 115 8.98 -6.13 -8.84
N SER A 116 7.91 -5.75 -9.53
CA SER A 116 7.95 -5.16 -10.87
C SER A 116 7.95 -3.63 -10.88
N GLY A 117 7.84 -2.98 -9.73
CA GLY A 117 7.79 -1.53 -9.55
C GLY A 117 6.94 -1.18 -8.33
N HIS A 118 6.87 0.09 -7.96
CA HIS A 118 6.05 0.55 -6.84
C HIS A 118 4.89 1.41 -7.37
N PRO A 119 3.64 1.26 -6.86
CA PRO A 119 2.49 2.05 -7.32
C PRO A 119 2.67 3.57 -7.24
N MET A 120 3.55 4.04 -6.35
CA MET A 120 3.88 5.46 -6.20
C MET A 120 4.87 6.00 -7.24
N GLU A 121 5.47 5.15 -8.07
CA GLU A 121 6.51 5.57 -9.02
C GLU A 121 5.98 6.61 -10.03
N ASP A 122 4.83 6.37 -10.61
CA ASP A 122 4.18 7.27 -11.56
C ASP A 122 3.70 8.58 -10.89
N TYR A 123 3.40 8.54 -9.59
CA TYR A 123 2.91 9.69 -8.83
C TYR A 123 4.02 10.50 -8.13
N ARG A 124 5.28 10.04 -8.18
CA ARG A 124 6.44 10.74 -7.59
C ARG A 124 6.57 12.21 -8.04
N PRO A 125 6.41 12.55 -9.34
CA PRO A 125 6.47 13.95 -9.76
C PRO A 125 5.34 14.80 -9.16
N LEU A 126 4.13 14.26 -9.04
CA LEU A 126 2.99 14.94 -8.44
C LEU A 126 3.18 15.15 -6.94
N ALA A 127 3.63 14.12 -6.22
CA ALA A 127 3.95 14.19 -4.80
C ALA A 127 5.02 15.27 -4.51
N LYS A 128 6.09 15.29 -5.31
CA LYS A 128 7.15 16.31 -5.20
C LYS A 128 6.62 17.74 -5.46
N ARG A 129 5.79 17.93 -6.48
CA ARG A 129 5.15 19.24 -6.76
C ARG A 129 4.24 19.69 -5.63
N ALA A 130 3.58 18.77 -4.94
CA ALA A 130 2.75 19.06 -3.78
C ALA A 130 3.55 19.34 -2.50
N GLY A 131 4.88 19.25 -2.55
CA GLY A 131 5.75 19.41 -1.38
C GLY A 131 5.66 18.23 -0.40
N ALA A 132 5.30 17.04 -0.88
CA ALA A 132 5.24 15.86 -0.04
C ALA A 132 6.65 15.47 0.45
N VAL A 133 6.74 15.17 1.73
CA VAL A 133 7.94 14.66 2.38
C VAL A 133 7.90 13.13 2.31
N PRO A 134 9.01 12.45 1.98
CA PRO A 134 9.08 10.99 2.03
C PRO A 134 8.78 10.46 3.44
N ILE A 135 7.96 9.41 3.52
CA ILE A 135 7.60 8.79 4.81
C ILE A 135 8.85 8.30 5.53
N HIS A 136 9.77 7.68 4.78
CA HIS A 136 11.06 7.24 5.30
C HIS A 136 11.84 8.37 6.02
N ALA A 137 11.82 9.61 5.48
CA ALA A 137 12.54 10.73 6.09
C ALA A 137 11.95 11.13 7.46
N ILE A 138 10.65 10.94 7.64
CA ILE A 138 9.99 11.16 8.94
C ILE A 138 10.34 10.01 9.88
N MET A 139 10.14 8.76 9.45
CA MET A 139 10.36 7.59 10.29
C MET A 139 11.80 7.52 10.81
N SER A 140 12.79 7.69 9.93
CA SER A 140 14.21 7.63 10.29
C SER A 140 14.65 8.75 11.24
N ASP A 141 13.99 9.92 11.21
CA ASP A 141 14.30 11.02 12.12
C ASP A 141 13.89 10.68 13.57
N PHE A 142 12.82 9.90 13.76
CA PHE A 142 12.36 9.45 15.07
C PHE A 142 13.02 8.16 15.57
N GLU A 143 13.66 7.38 14.71
CA GLU A 143 14.41 6.17 15.09
C GLU A 143 15.82 6.48 15.59
N GLY A 144 16.31 7.71 15.40
CA GLY A 144 17.66 8.13 15.80
C GLY A 144 17.84 8.17 17.32
N GLN A 145 18.99 7.68 17.83
CA GLN A 145 19.32 7.67 19.27
C GLN A 145 19.35 9.07 19.90
N ASP A 146 19.62 10.11 19.11
CA ASP A 146 19.70 11.51 19.57
C ASP A 146 18.33 12.22 19.59
N GLY A 147 17.23 11.51 19.29
CA GLY A 147 15.89 12.07 19.08
C GLY A 147 15.72 12.81 17.76
N PRO A 148 14.50 13.25 17.44
CA PRO A 148 14.17 13.88 16.17
C PRO A 148 14.85 15.27 16.02
N LYS A 149 15.45 15.52 14.83
CA LYS A 149 16.17 16.76 14.52
C LYS A 149 15.44 17.65 13.51
N ARG A 150 14.58 17.06 12.69
CA ARG A 150 13.91 17.74 11.56
C ARG A 150 12.40 17.86 11.74
N PHE A 151 11.81 16.93 12.44
CA PHE A 151 10.37 16.85 12.64
C PHE A 151 10.03 16.90 14.13
N ALA A 152 8.86 17.48 14.44
CA ALA A 152 8.40 17.63 15.81
C ALA A 152 6.94 17.19 15.94
N ASP A 153 6.52 16.83 17.16
CA ASP A 153 5.12 16.59 17.46
C ASP A 153 4.26 17.81 17.15
N GLY A 154 3.08 17.59 16.57
CA GLY A 154 2.18 18.65 16.12
C GLY A 154 2.59 19.38 14.84
N GLN A 155 3.73 19.08 14.23
CA GLN A 155 4.18 19.70 12.99
C GLN A 155 3.27 19.33 11.82
N ASN A 156 2.90 20.32 11.00
CA ASN A 156 2.17 20.09 9.76
C ASN A 156 3.10 19.44 8.73
N VAL A 157 2.64 18.35 8.14
CA VAL A 157 3.35 17.63 7.09
C VAL A 157 2.40 17.30 5.93
N THR A 158 2.98 17.20 4.76
CA THR A 158 2.33 16.64 3.58
C THR A 158 3.10 15.39 3.19
N VAL A 159 2.42 14.26 3.04
CA VAL A 159 3.00 12.99 2.60
C VAL A 159 2.19 12.40 1.47
N ALA A 160 2.80 11.54 0.69
CA ALA A 160 2.13 10.81 -0.37
C ALA A 160 2.47 9.32 -0.25
N GLY A 161 1.50 8.47 -0.50
CA GLY A 161 1.67 7.03 -0.43
C GLY A 161 0.46 6.29 -0.98
N VAL A 162 0.59 4.98 -1.17
CA VAL A 162 -0.52 4.10 -1.50
C VAL A 162 -1.14 3.55 -0.22
N ILE A 163 -2.46 3.48 -0.17
CA ILE A 163 -3.17 2.88 0.98
C ILE A 163 -2.99 1.37 0.95
N THR A 164 -2.39 0.81 2.00
CA THR A 164 -2.19 -0.63 2.16
C THR A 164 -3.18 -1.27 3.11
N ALA A 165 -3.73 -0.51 4.04
CA ALA A 165 -4.78 -0.97 4.95
C ALA A 165 -5.70 0.18 5.36
N SER A 166 -6.97 -0.13 5.58
CA SER A 166 -7.96 0.80 6.10
C SER A 166 -8.85 0.06 7.10
N ARG A 167 -8.94 0.55 8.34
CA ARG A 167 -9.73 -0.06 9.41
C ARG A 167 -10.55 1.01 10.11
N THR A 168 -11.85 0.86 10.11
CA THR A 168 -12.77 1.77 10.80
C THR A 168 -13.03 1.30 12.24
N ARG A 169 -13.07 2.23 13.16
CA ARG A 169 -13.44 1.98 14.57
C ARG A 169 -14.40 3.06 15.07
N THR A 170 -15.28 2.65 15.97
CA THR A 170 -16.13 3.59 16.71
C THR A 170 -15.37 4.05 17.96
N THR A 171 -15.32 5.36 18.17
CA THR A 171 -14.71 5.97 19.36
C THR A 171 -15.65 5.83 20.56
N LYS A 172 -15.13 6.12 21.76
CA LYS A 172 -15.94 6.14 23.01
C LYS A 172 -17.13 7.10 22.94
N ASN A 173 -17.04 8.13 22.10
CA ASN A 173 -18.11 9.13 21.88
C ASN A 173 -19.07 8.74 20.75
N ASN A 174 -19.08 7.47 20.35
CA ASN A 174 -19.92 6.93 19.26
C ASN A 174 -19.71 7.62 17.90
N THR A 175 -18.53 8.19 17.65
CA THR A 175 -18.14 8.77 16.36
C THR A 175 -17.22 7.78 15.63
N LEU A 176 -17.32 7.75 14.30
CA LEU A 176 -16.45 6.91 13.48
C LEU A 176 -15.08 7.57 13.30
N MET A 177 -14.04 6.74 13.34
CA MET A 177 -12.69 7.10 12.94
C MET A 177 -12.08 5.95 12.13
N ALA A 178 -11.11 6.26 11.27
CA ALA A 178 -10.34 5.24 10.56
C ALA A 178 -8.86 5.33 10.90
N TYR A 179 -8.26 4.14 10.96
CA TYR A 179 -6.82 3.94 10.91
C TYR A 179 -6.48 3.53 9.48
N VAL A 180 -5.74 4.35 8.79
CA VAL A 180 -5.35 4.12 7.40
C VAL A 180 -3.83 3.99 7.35
N THR A 181 -3.31 2.88 6.85
CA THR A 181 -1.87 2.74 6.63
C THR A 181 -1.57 3.11 5.19
N ILE A 182 -0.62 4.03 5.03
CA ILE A 182 -0.05 4.38 3.73
C ILE A 182 1.40 3.94 3.65
N GLU A 183 1.85 3.62 2.45
CA GLU A 183 3.21 3.19 2.16
C GLU A 183 3.76 3.99 0.99
N ASP A 184 4.98 4.49 1.11
CA ASP A 184 5.78 4.95 -0.01
C ASP A 184 6.78 3.85 -0.41
N GLU A 185 7.76 4.14 -1.24
CA GLU A 185 8.73 3.16 -1.73
C GLU A 185 9.60 2.54 -0.62
N LEU A 186 9.75 3.21 0.51
CA LEU A 186 10.76 2.87 1.53
C LEU A 186 10.18 2.61 2.93
N ALA A 187 9.02 3.20 3.24
CA ALA A 187 8.46 3.12 4.58
C ALA A 187 6.92 3.18 4.57
N SER A 188 6.32 2.79 5.68
CA SER A 188 4.87 2.90 5.91
C SER A 188 4.58 3.75 7.13
N MET A 189 3.42 4.39 7.15
CA MET A 189 2.96 5.24 8.24
C MET A 189 1.45 5.12 8.44
N GLU A 190 1.02 5.18 9.69
CA GLU A 190 -0.40 5.15 10.05
C GLU A 190 -0.98 6.56 10.12
N LEU A 191 -2.16 6.72 9.53
CA LEU A 191 -2.97 7.93 9.58
C LEU A 191 -4.14 7.74 10.53
N LEU A 192 -4.42 8.75 11.33
CA LEU A 192 -5.60 8.84 12.18
C LEU A 192 -6.62 9.77 11.51
N CYS A 193 -7.67 9.19 10.95
CA CYS A 193 -8.71 9.92 10.23
C CYS A 193 -9.96 10.00 11.11
N PHE A 194 -10.25 11.20 11.66
CA PHE A 194 -11.44 11.43 12.49
C PHE A 194 -12.70 11.64 11.66
N SER A 195 -13.86 11.66 12.29
CA SER A 195 -15.18 11.72 11.63
C SER A 195 -15.26 12.77 10.54
N ARG A 196 -14.79 13.99 10.78
CA ARG A 196 -14.79 15.07 9.78
C ARG A 196 -14.07 14.68 8.49
N VAL A 197 -12.93 14.02 8.59
CA VAL A 197 -12.13 13.56 7.43
C VAL A 197 -12.81 12.36 6.78
N MET A 198 -13.41 11.48 7.60
CA MET A 198 -14.19 10.34 7.11
C MET A 198 -15.38 10.80 6.27
N ASP A 199 -16.11 11.83 6.71
CA ASP A 199 -17.27 12.37 6.00
C ASP A 199 -16.87 13.00 4.64
N GLN A 200 -15.69 13.60 4.56
CA GLN A 200 -15.20 14.28 3.36
C GLN A 200 -14.46 13.37 2.39
N CYS A 201 -13.66 12.45 2.91
CA CYS A 201 -12.67 11.70 2.14
C CYS A 201 -12.82 10.17 2.28
N GLY A 202 -13.81 9.68 3.01
CA GLY A 202 -13.97 8.25 3.31
C GLY A 202 -14.07 7.36 2.06
N SER A 203 -14.66 7.87 0.97
CA SER A 203 -14.76 7.18 -0.31
C SER A 203 -13.40 6.88 -0.96
N TYR A 204 -12.36 7.65 -0.62
CA TYR A 204 -11.01 7.50 -1.16
C TYR A 204 -10.11 6.60 -0.28
N MET A 205 -10.57 6.18 0.90
CA MET A 205 -9.79 5.37 1.84
C MET A 205 -9.85 3.88 1.50
N GLN A 206 -9.64 3.56 0.23
CA GLN A 206 -9.63 2.18 -0.28
C GLN A 206 -8.19 1.69 -0.46
N VAL A 207 -7.98 0.40 -0.22
CA VAL A 207 -6.67 -0.25 -0.44
C VAL A 207 -6.26 -0.10 -1.91
N ASN A 208 -4.98 0.05 -2.15
CA ASN A 208 -4.34 0.30 -3.45
C ASN A 208 -4.64 1.68 -4.07
N THR A 209 -5.24 2.62 -3.33
CA THR A 209 -5.44 3.98 -3.81
C THR A 209 -4.21 4.84 -3.48
N PRO A 210 -3.54 5.46 -4.49
CA PRO A 210 -2.47 6.43 -4.25
C PRO A 210 -3.07 7.76 -3.79
N VAL A 211 -2.58 8.27 -2.65
CA VAL A 211 -3.13 9.45 -1.99
C VAL A 211 -2.08 10.47 -1.59
N LEU A 212 -2.49 11.74 -1.59
CA LEU A 212 -1.79 12.84 -0.97
C LEU A 212 -2.49 13.19 0.35
N VAL A 213 -1.76 13.20 1.42
CA VAL A 213 -2.26 13.44 2.78
C VAL A 213 -1.64 14.70 3.36
N LYS A 214 -2.47 15.56 3.90
CA LYS A 214 -2.04 16.69 4.73
C LYS A 214 -2.53 16.47 6.15
N GLY A 215 -1.67 16.69 7.11
CA GLY A 215 -2.01 16.50 8.52
C GLY A 215 -0.88 16.92 9.44
N ARG A 216 -1.03 16.58 10.70
CA ARG A 216 -0.08 16.90 11.76
C ARG A 216 0.54 15.64 12.30
N LEU A 217 1.84 15.66 12.52
CA LEU A 217 2.54 14.57 13.20
C LEU A 217 1.98 14.42 14.63
N SER A 218 1.79 13.17 15.03
CA SER A 218 1.44 12.79 16.38
C SER A 218 2.44 11.77 16.88
N VAL A 219 3.26 12.19 17.81
CA VAL A 219 4.30 11.37 18.43
C VAL A 219 3.87 11.04 19.83
N ARG A 220 3.83 9.75 20.15
CA ARG A 220 3.51 9.26 21.49
C ARG A 220 4.62 8.37 21.96
N ASP A 221 4.89 8.42 23.26
CA ASP A 221 5.90 7.55 23.87
C ASP A 221 5.66 6.08 23.46
N GLU A 222 6.74 5.38 23.11
CA GLU A 222 6.77 3.96 22.74
C GLU A 222 6.01 3.57 21.46
N LYS A 223 5.55 4.53 20.64
CA LYS A 223 4.88 4.24 19.36
C LYS A 223 5.56 4.94 18.19
N PRO A 224 5.57 4.31 17.01
CA PRO A 224 6.03 5.00 15.82
C PRO A 224 5.18 6.26 15.56
N PRO A 225 5.76 7.30 14.93
CA PRO A 225 5.03 8.51 14.60
C PRO A 225 3.85 8.21 13.69
N GLN A 226 2.73 8.89 13.93
CA GLN A 226 1.48 8.79 13.18
C GLN A 226 1.12 10.18 12.64
N ILE A 227 0.24 10.25 11.65
CA ILE A 227 -0.31 11.51 11.17
C ILE A 227 -1.77 11.64 11.57
N MET A 228 -2.10 12.70 12.28
CA MET A 228 -3.49 13.14 12.42
C MET A 228 -3.91 13.78 11.11
N CYS A 229 -4.70 13.06 10.32
CA CYS A 229 -5.10 13.48 8.99
C CYS A 229 -6.07 14.66 9.07
N ASP A 230 -5.75 15.74 8.37
CA ASP A 230 -6.64 16.90 8.20
C ASP A 230 -7.35 16.84 6.84
N SER A 231 -6.69 16.30 5.80
CA SER A 231 -7.29 16.07 4.47
C SER A 231 -6.54 14.99 3.69
N LEU A 232 -7.27 14.29 2.81
CA LEU A 232 -6.77 13.21 1.96
C LEU A 232 -7.34 13.38 0.55
N TYR A 233 -6.47 13.27 -0.46
CA TYR A 233 -6.83 13.45 -1.88
C TYR A 233 -6.26 12.30 -2.71
N PRO A 234 -7.06 11.69 -3.61
CA PRO A 234 -6.53 10.69 -4.54
C PRO A 234 -5.64 11.36 -5.59
N LEU A 235 -4.44 10.82 -5.78
CA LEU A 235 -3.48 11.35 -6.76
C LEU A 235 -3.90 11.07 -8.21
N GLU A 236 -4.71 10.06 -8.46
CA GLU A 236 -5.29 9.74 -9.77
C GLU A 236 -6.14 10.89 -10.33
N SER A 237 -6.79 11.65 -9.46
CA SER A 237 -7.59 12.84 -9.84
C SER A 237 -6.72 14.09 -10.07
N GLY A 238 -5.40 13.96 -9.97
CA GLY A 238 -4.47 15.09 -10.01
C GLY A 238 -4.33 15.77 -8.65
N LEU A 239 -3.51 16.82 -8.60
CA LEU A 239 -3.35 17.60 -7.37
C LEU A 239 -4.63 18.42 -7.13
N PRO A 240 -5.10 18.51 -5.87
CA PRO A 240 -6.13 19.44 -5.52
C PRO A 240 -5.67 20.86 -5.93
N PRO A 241 -6.60 21.77 -6.25
CA PRO A 241 -6.25 23.16 -6.50
C PRO A 241 -5.32 23.59 -5.37
N MET A 242 -4.08 23.98 -5.72
CA MET A 242 -3.18 24.54 -4.71
C MET A 242 -3.90 25.74 -4.14
N GLU A 243 -4.41 25.60 -2.93
CA GLU A 243 -4.72 26.78 -2.15
C GLU A 243 -3.40 27.54 -2.10
N GLN A 244 -3.32 28.61 -2.90
CA GLN A 244 -2.31 29.64 -2.65
C GLN A 244 -2.40 29.88 -1.16
N PRO A 245 -1.27 29.91 -0.43
CA PRO A 245 -1.33 30.24 0.98
C PRO A 245 -2.18 31.49 1.03
N SER A 246 -3.45 31.30 1.39
CA SER A 246 -4.33 32.41 1.61
C SER A 246 -3.50 33.25 2.58
N SER A 247 -3.19 34.46 2.18
CA SER A 247 -2.71 35.47 3.08
C SER A 247 -3.87 35.83 4.04
N ARG A 248 -4.35 34.80 4.71
CA ARG A 248 -4.99 34.97 5.99
C ARG A 248 -3.86 35.50 6.84
N ARG A 249 -3.72 36.84 6.85
CA ARG A 249 -3.24 37.49 8.05
C ARG A 249 -3.72 36.65 9.19
N PRO A 250 -2.82 36.19 10.07
CA PRO A 250 -3.28 35.48 11.26
C PRO A 250 -4.42 36.33 11.78
N ALA A 251 -5.64 35.79 11.78
CA ALA A 251 -6.76 36.44 12.41
C ALA A 251 -6.18 36.78 13.78
N GLN A 252 -6.00 38.07 14.06
CA GLN A 252 -5.55 38.52 15.36
C GLN A 252 -6.51 37.82 16.29
N ARG A 253 -6.03 36.75 16.93
CA ARG A 253 -6.77 36.12 18.01
C ARG A 253 -6.87 37.24 19.02
N GLU A 254 -8.04 37.87 19.05
CA GLU A 254 -8.36 38.78 20.14
C GLU A 254 -8.15 37.96 21.41
N SER A 255 -7.02 38.19 22.04
CA SER A 255 -6.67 37.55 23.27
C SER A 255 -7.54 38.18 24.35
N THR A 256 -8.66 37.57 24.66
CA THR A 256 -9.56 38.04 25.72
C THR A 256 -8.99 37.60 27.04
N ILE A 257 -8.53 38.58 27.82
CA ILE A 257 -8.04 38.37 29.19
C ILE A 257 -9.21 38.56 30.13
N TYR A 258 -9.56 37.51 30.88
CA TYR A 258 -10.56 37.60 31.92
C TYR A 258 -9.87 37.90 33.27
N LEU A 259 -10.18 39.07 33.82
CA LEU A 259 -9.70 39.49 35.16
C LEU A 259 -10.85 39.40 36.17
N ARG A 260 -10.64 38.66 37.24
CA ARG A 260 -11.62 38.49 38.31
C ARG A 260 -11.23 39.37 39.49
N PHE A 261 -12.15 40.24 39.94
CA PHE A 261 -11.97 41.11 41.06
C PHE A 261 -12.99 40.78 42.18
N PRO A 262 -12.64 41.00 43.47
CA PRO A 262 -13.55 40.76 44.58
C PRO A 262 -14.79 41.65 44.55
N SER A 263 -14.65 42.91 44.10
CA SER A 263 -15.74 43.86 43.88
C SER A 263 -15.35 44.94 42.85
N ALA A 264 -16.34 45.61 42.27
CA ALA A 264 -16.14 46.75 41.37
C ALA A 264 -15.53 47.97 42.06
N ASP A 265 -15.56 48.07 43.37
CA ASP A 265 -14.99 49.17 44.16
C ASP A 265 -13.58 48.88 44.70
N SER A 266 -13.04 47.73 44.36
CA SER A 266 -11.68 47.37 44.79
C SER A 266 -10.62 48.29 44.21
N PRO A 267 -9.59 48.67 44.99
CA PRO A 267 -8.50 49.53 44.49
C PRO A 267 -7.82 48.95 43.24
N ALA A 268 -7.72 47.62 43.19
CA ALA A 268 -7.13 46.92 42.05
C ALA A 268 -7.98 47.06 40.75
N PHE A 269 -9.33 47.04 40.88
CA PHE A 269 -10.21 47.28 39.73
C PHE A 269 -10.10 48.70 39.18
N ARG A 270 -10.06 49.71 40.08
CA ARG A 270 -9.85 51.11 39.66
C ARG A 270 -8.52 51.31 38.98
N HIS A 271 -7.44 50.71 39.47
CA HIS A 271 -6.12 50.82 38.89
C HIS A 271 -6.05 50.22 37.48
N ILE A 272 -6.60 49.02 37.27
CA ILE A 272 -6.62 48.40 35.98
C ILE A 272 -7.52 49.14 34.98
N LYS A 273 -8.68 49.61 35.42
CA LYS A 273 -9.54 50.46 34.57
C LYS A 273 -8.82 51.72 34.10
N LEU A 274 -8.00 52.35 34.95
CA LEU A 274 -7.19 53.49 34.57
C LEU A 274 -6.10 53.11 33.54
N VAL A 275 -5.43 52.02 33.76
CA VAL A 275 -4.41 51.49 32.81
C VAL A 275 -5.05 51.16 31.46
N MET A 276 -6.21 50.53 31.39
CA MET A 276 -6.90 50.21 30.15
C MET A 276 -7.36 51.47 29.36
N THR A 277 -7.75 52.54 30.08
CA THR A 277 -8.08 53.82 29.44
C THR A 277 -6.85 54.58 28.90
N MET A 278 -5.65 54.30 29.43
CA MET A 278 -4.39 54.93 28.94
C MET A 278 -3.82 54.21 27.70
N PHE A 279 -4.22 52.97 27.45
CA PHE A 279 -3.73 52.15 26.34
C PHE A 279 -4.88 51.71 25.43
N GLU A 280 -5.83 52.58 25.11
CA GLU A 280 -6.76 52.38 24.00
C GLU A 280 -5.94 52.37 22.71
N GLY A 281 -5.71 51.13 22.14
CA GLY A 281 -5.09 50.88 20.87
C GLY A 281 -6.12 50.46 19.85
#